data_1145ee7cac82b0a2d422904b60c6f8ba
#
_entry.id   1145ee7cac82b0a2d422904b60c6f8ba
#
_cell.length_a   1.000
_cell.length_b   1.000
_cell.length_c   1.000
_cell.angle_alpha   90.00
_cell.angle_beta   90.00
_cell.angle_gamma   90.00
#
_symmetry.space_group_name_H-M   'P 1'
#
loop_
_entity.id
_entity.type
_entity.pdbx_description
1 polymer ?
#
loop_
_entity_poly.entity_id
_entity_poly.type
_entity_poly.pdbx_seq_one_letter_code
_entity_poly.pdbx_strand_id
1 'polypeptide(L)'
;MIFSSDNYSPVPQQVLDALAEANKGYQPSYGEDSQMTKVRHLIQTVFEAPEAAVYLVATGTAANSLALSTLCEPWQTIFCSPVSHIHEDECNAPEFFSGAKLTLVGSGDKINPKELKKSIQAEESRGVHGPQRGPVSITQITEKGQVYTLNEINELTQIAKEFKLPVHMDGARFANALVSLGCTAAEMTWKAGVDAVTFGCTKNGLLGVEAVIFFNSKHAQEFELRRKRAGHLSSKNRYLA
;
A
#
# COMPACT_ATOMS: atom_id res chain seq x y z
N MET A 1 16.69 19.96 -15.05
CA MET A 1 15.65 19.34 -14.20
C MET A 1 14.54 18.87 -15.13
N ILE A 2 14.08 17.64 -15.00
CA ILE A 2 13.05 17.02 -15.86
C ILE A 2 11.81 16.84 -15.01
N PHE A 3 10.68 17.44 -15.41
CA PHE A 3 9.42 17.41 -14.65
C PHE A 3 8.39 16.41 -15.21
N SER A 4 8.80 15.53 -16.13
CA SER A 4 7.87 14.58 -16.74
C SER A 4 7.53 13.36 -15.85
N SER A 5 8.36 13.03 -14.87
CA SER A 5 8.10 11.96 -13.91
C SER A 5 8.98 12.09 -12.66
N ASP A 6 8.41 11.80 -11.49
CA ASP A 6 9.13 11.68 -10.22
C ASP A 6 9.99 10.38 -10.13
N ASN A 7 9.89 9.48 -11.12
CA ASN A 7 10.77 8.32 -11.27
C ASN A 7 12.09 8.60 -12.00
N TYR A 8 12.32 9.82 -12.49
CA TYR A 8 13.49 10.11 -13.34
C TYR A 8 14.71 10.64 -12.59
N SER A 9 14.56 10.98 -11.32
CA SER A 9 15.68 11.46 -10.52
C SER A 9 16.67 10.32 -10.22
N PRO A 10 17.99 10.61 -10.23
CA PRO A 10 18.98 9.66 -9.73
C PRO A 10 18.81 9.49 -8.21
N VAL A 11 19.31 8.36 -7.71
CA VAL A 11 19.36 8.15 -6.26
C VAL A 11 20.44 9.02 -5.61
N PRO A 12 20.25 9.49 -4.36
CA PRO A 12 21.28 10.19 -3.61
C PRO A 12 22.53 9.31 -3.39
N GLN A 13 23.72 9.91 -3.34
CA GLN A 13 24.98 9.19 -3.12
C GLN A 13 24.94 8.35 -1.84
N GLN A 14 24.26 8.84 -0.78
CA GLN A 14 24.09 8.14 0.49
C GLN A 14 23.44 6.76 0.34
N VAL A 15 22.53 6.61 -0.62
CA VAL A 15 21.89 5.30 -0.92
C VAL A 15 22.91 4.33 -1.52
N LEU A 16 23.77 4.80 -2.44
CA LEU A 16 24.83 3.98 -3.02
C LEU A 16 25.87 3.57 -1.98
N ASP A 17 26.24 4.50 -1.09
CA ASP A 17 27.18 4.24 0.01
C ASP A 17 26.57 3.21 1.00
N ALA A 18 25.27 3.31 1.30
CA ALA A 18 24.57 2.33 2.14
C ALA A 18 24.53 0.94 1.51
N LEU A 19 24.34 0.83 0.19
CA LEU A 19 24.42 -0.44 -0.52
C LEU A 19 25.83 -1.05 -0.47
N ALA A 20 26.87 -0.22 -0.64
CA ALA A 20 28.25 -0.67 -0.52
C ALA A 20 28.55 -1.18 0.90
N GLU A 21 28.00 -0.55 1.94
CA GLU A 21 28.11 -1.00 3.31
C GLU A 21 27.34 -2.29 3.55
N ALA A 22 26.10 -2.40 3.06
CA ALA A 22 25.27 -3.62 3.15
C ALA A 22 25.89 -4.83 2.46
N ASN A 23 26.81 -4.61 1.49
CA ASN A 23 27.52 -5.68 0.80
C ASN A 23 28.67 -6.29 1.62
N LYS A 24 29.02 -5.75 2.77
CA LYS A 24 30.10 -6.28 3.60
C LYS A 24 29.66 -7.50 4.38
N GLY A 25 30.53 -8.53 4.36
CA GLY A 25 30.36 -9.75 5.14
C GLY A 25 29.18 -10.64 4.72
N TYR A 26 28.96 -11.70 5.46
CA TYR A 26 27.88 -12.66 5.26
C TYR A 26 26.69 -12.30 6.16
N GLN A 27 25.49 -12.40 5.60
CA GLN A 27 24.22 -12.14 6.30
C GLN A 27 23.22 -13.25 5.97
N PRO A 28 22.31 -13.59 6.88
CA PRO A 28 21.18 -14.47 6.58
C PRO A 28 20.37 -13.97 5.39
N SER A 29 19.69 -14.87 4.69
CA SER A 29 18.88 -14.57 3.51
C SER A 29 17.42 -14.32 3.86
N TYR A 30 16.63 -13.88 2.87
CA TYR A 30 15.17 -13.76 2.91
C TYR A 30 14.61 -12.81 3.98
N GLY A 31 15.38 -11.77 4.35
CA GLY A 31 14.94 -10.76 5.32
C GLY A 31 15.19 -11.10 6.79
N GLU A 32 16.02 -12.10 7.04
CA GLU A 32 16.53 -12.43 8.38
C GLU A 32 17.84 -11.71 8.69
N ASP A 33 18.24 -10.80 7.81
CA ASP A 33 19.45 -10.00 7.95
C ASP A 33 19.26 -8.81 8.90
N SER A 34 20.39 -8.26 9.38
CA SER A 34 20.39 -7.14 10.33
C SER A 34 19.84 -5.84 9.75
N GLN A 35 19.92 -5.62 8.44
CA GLN A 35 19.39 -4.42 7.79
C GLN A 35 17.85 -4.46 7.82
N MET A 36 17.25 -5.59 7.45
CA MET A 36 15.80 -5.74 7.51
C MET A 36 15.26 -5.60 8.93
N THR A 37 15.98 -6.08 9.94
CA THR A 37 15.62 -5.87 11.35
C THR A 37 15.58 -4.39 11.71
N LYS A 38 16.57 -3.61 11.27
CA LYS A 38 16.58 -2.14 11.45
C LYS A 38 15.43 -1.47 10.73
N VAL A 39 15.17 -1.82 9.48
CA VAL A 39 14.07 -1.24 8.68
C VAL A 39 12.72 -1.50 9.34
N ARG A 40 12.45 -2.74 9.80
CA ARG A 40 11.21 -3.07 10.54
C ARG A 40 11.06 -2.14 11.76
N HIS A 41 12.10 -2.03 12.57
CA HIS A 41 12.06 -1.18 13.76
C HIS A 41 11.86 0.30 13.44
N LEU A 42 12.55 0.82 12.42
CA LEU A 42 12.42 2.23 12.01
C LEU A 42 10.99 2.53 11.51
N ILE A 43 10.45 1.67 10.66
CA ILE A 43 9.08 1.82 10.14
C ILE A 43 8.07 1.73 11.29
N GLN A 44 8.19 0.74 12.17
CA GLN A 44 7.33 0.61 13.37
C GLN A 44 7.39 1.85 14.26
N THR A 45 8.56 2.46 14.39
CA THR A 45 8.76 3.70 15.17
C THR A 45 8.10 4.90 14.48
N VAL A 46 8.34 5.09 13.17
CA VAL A 46 7.78 6.20 12.39
C VAL A 46 6.25 6.15 12.34
N PHE A 47 5.68 4.95 12.22
CA PHE A 47 4.23 4.75 12.21
C PHE A 47 3.63 4.58 13.61
N GLU A 48 4.42 4.65 14.69
CA GLU A 48 3.95 4.45 16.08
C GLU A 48 3.19 3.12 16.24
N ALA A 49 3.61 2.07 15.52
CA ALA A 49 2.91 0.80 15.40
C ALA A 49 3.88 -0.38 15.66
N PRO A 50 4.22 -0.69 16.93
CA PRO A 50 5.23 -1.69 17.27
C PRO A 50 4.85 -3.11 16.83
N GLU A 51 3.55 -3.40 16.67
CA GLU A 51 3.03 -4.70 16.24
C GLU A 51 2.81 -4.81 14.72
N ALA A 52 3.10 -3.74 13.96
CA ALA A 52 2.91 -3.75 12.51
C ALA A 52 3.85 -4.77 11.84
N ALA A 53 3.28 -5.53 10.91
CA ALA A 53 4.05 -6.40 10.03
C ALA A 53 4.56 -5.62 8.82
N VAL A 54 5.89 -5.66 8.58
CA VAL A 54 6.58 -4.84 7.58
C VAL A 54 7.33 -5.72 6.61
N TYR A 55 7.08 -5.53 5.32
CA TYR A 55 7.68 -6.29 4.22
C TYR A 55 8.18 -5.36 3.12
N LEU A 56 9.24 -5.77 2.42
CA LEU A 56 9.77 -5.05 1.26
C LEU A 56 9.51 -5.83 -0.02
N VAL A 57 9.11 -5.11 -1.06
CA VAL A 57 8.95 -5.58 -2.45
C VAL A 57 9.60 -4.59 -3.41
N ALA A 58 9.83 -5.01 -4.66
CA ALA A 58 10.64 -4.22 -5.59
C ALA A 58 9.87 -3.14 -6.36
N THR A 59 8.53 -3.20 -6.40
CA THR A 59 7.71 -2.25 -7.20
C THR A 59 6.41 -1.89 -6.48
N GLY A 60 5.86 -0.71 -6.79
CA GLY A 60 4.55 -0.27 -6.31
C GLY A 60 3.42 -1.20 -6.73
N THR A 61 3.44 -1.65 -7.99
CA THR A 61 2.46 -2.63 -8.50
C THR A 61 2.46 -3.93 -7.69
N ALA A 62 3.64 -4.46 -7.34
CA ALA A 62 3.73 -5.65 -6.49
C ALA A 62 3.21 -5.35 -5.07
N ALA A 63 3.53 -4.17 -4.53
CA ALA A 63 3.07 -3.76 -3.21
C ALA A 63 1.54 -3.70 -3.14
N ASN A 64 0.90 -2.97 -4.07
CA ASN A 64 -0.55 -2.82 -4.15
C ASN A 64 -1.25 -4.17 -4.40
N SER A 65 -0.81 -4.90 -5.42
CA SER A 65 -1.43 -6.17 -5.81
C SER A 65 -1.37 -7.22 -4.71
N LEU A 66 -0.22 -7.36 -4.03
CA LEU A 66 -0.05 -8.34 -2.96
C LEU A 66 -0.74 -7.91 -1.66
N ALA A 67 -0.74 -6.61 -1.34
CA ALA A 67 -1.49 -6.10 -0.19
C ALA A 67 -2.99 -6.33 -0.37
N LEU A 68 -3.54 -5.94 -1.51
CA LEU A 68 -4.95 -6.11 -1.83
C LEU A 68 -5.35 -7.58 -1.91
N SER A 69 -4.51 -8.45 -2.50
CA SER A 69 -4.79 -9.89 -2.52
C SER A 69 -4.81 -10.53 -1.14
N THR A 70 -4.12 -9.94 -0.16
CA THR A 70 -4.14 -10.40 1.25
C THR A 70 -5.38 -9.92 2.00
N LEU A 71 -5.94 -8.78 1.58
CA LEU A 71 -7.13 -8.19 2.20
C LEU A 71 -8.44 -8.61 1.53
N CYS A 72 -8.39 -9.35 0.43
CA CYS A 72 -9.54 -9.61 -0.44
C CYS A 72 -9.63 -11.08 -0.83
N GLU A 73 -10.85 -11.62 -0.75
CA GLU A 73 -11.17 -12.95 -1.29
C GLU A 73 -11.50 -12.87 -2.79
N PRO A 74 -11.25 -13.94 -3.58
CA PRO A 74 -11.43 -13.91 -5.05
C PRO A 74 -12.86 -13.60 -5.53
N TRP A 75 -13.86 -13.82 -4.69
CA TRP A 75 -15.26 -13.53 -5.00
C TRP A 75 -15.71 -12.14 -4.51
N GLN A 76 -14.80 -11.35 -3.98
CA GLN A 76 -15.08 -9.98 -3.52
C GLN A 76 -14.81 -8.95 -4.62
N THR A 77 -15.05 -7.69 -4.31
CA THR A 77 -14.67 -6.56 -5.14
C THR A 77 -13.89 -5.54 -4.33
N ILE A 78 -12.90 -4.92 -4.95
CA ILE A 78 -12.09 -3.84 -4.39
C ILE A 78 -12.70 -2.51 -4.85
N PHE A 79 -13.08 -1.64 -3.92
CA PHE A 79 -13.62 -0.32 -4.22
C PHE A 79 -12.47 0.69 -4.37
N CYS A 80 -12.40 1.38 -5.51
CA CYS A 80 -11.34 2.37 -5.77
C CYS A 80 -11.85 3.53 -6.64
N SER A 81 -11.07 4.61 -6.72
CA SER A 81 -11.31 5.69 -7.68
C SER A 81 -11.13 5.19 -9.13
N PRO A 82 -11.89 5.74 -10.11
CA PRO A 82 -11.73 5.38 -11.52
C PRO A 82 -10.39 5.78 -12.13
N VAL A 83 -9.65 6.66 -11.49
CA VAL A 83 -8.30 7.09 -11.94
C VAL A 83 -7.20 6.56 -11.02
N SER A 84 -7.52 5.63 -10.14
CA SER A 84 -6.51 5.01 -9.27
C SER A 84 -5.49 4.21 -10.09
N HIS A 85 -4.23 4.26 -9.67
CA HIS A 85 -3.13 3.52 -10.31
C HIS A 85 -3.42 2.03 -10.44
N ILE A 86 -4.04 1.42 -9.43
CA ILE A 86 -4.46 0.01 -9.44
C ILE A 86 -5.47 -0.31 -10.54
N HIS A 87 -6.22 0.69 -11.04
CA HIS A 87 -7.15 0.51 -12.14
C HIS A 87 -6.51 0.82 -13.50
N GLU A 88 -5.80 1.95 -13.61
CA GLU A 88 -5.35 2.45 -14.92
C GLU A 88 -3.96 1.95 -15.32
N ASP A 89 -3.03 1.79 -14.36
CA ASP A 89 -1.60 1.68 -14.68
C ASP A 89 -0.89 0.42 -14.13
N GLU A 90 -1.65 -0.60 -13.69
CA GLU A 90 -1.08 -1.86 -13.15
C GLU A 90 -1.41 -3.09 -13.99
N CYS A 91 -1.90 -2.90 -15.23
CA CYS A 91 -2.13 -3.98 -16.20
C CYS A 91 -2.92 -5.17 -15.61
N ASN A 92 -3.98 -4.90 -14.86
CA ASN A 92 -4.82 -5.87 -14.14
C ASN A 92 -4.06 -6.74 -13.10
N ALA A 93 -2.92 -6.29 -12.60
CA ALA A 93 -2.17 -7.04 -11.60
C ALA A 93 -2.95 -7.22 -10.27
N PRO A 94 -3.65 -6.20 -9.74
CA PRO A 94 -4.50 -6.38 -8.56
C PRO A 94 -5.56 -7.47 -8.75
N GLU A 95 -6.27 -7.48 -9.89
CA GLU A 95 -7.26 -8.51 -10.22
C GLU A 95 -6.62 -9.88 -10.42
N PHE A 96 -5.46 -9.94 -11.08
CA PHE A 96 -4.75 -11.20 -11.31
C PHE A 96 -4.32 -11.88 -10.00
N PHE A 97 -3.73 -11.12 -9.06
CA PHE A 97 -3.24 -11.67 -7.82
C PHE A 97 -4.32 -11.90 -6.77
N SER A 98 -5.39 -11.10 -6.76
CA SER A 98 -6.52 -11.27 -5.83
C SER A 98 -7.60 -12.21 -6.36
N GLY A 99 -7.79 -12.28 -7.69
CA GLY A 99 -8.94 -12.90 -8.34
C GLY A 99 -10.21 -12.06 -8.24
N ALA A 100 -10.17 -10.93 -7.54
CA ALA A 100 -11.28 -10.02 -7.35
C ALA A 100 -11.38 -9.02 -8.50
N LYS A 101 -12.55 -8.46 -8.73
CA LYS A 101 -12.70 -7.33 -9.66
C LYS A 101 -12.49 -6.00 -8.94
N LEU A 102 -12.31 -4.91 -9.70
CA LEU A 102 -12.41 -3.55 -9.18
C LEU A 102 -13.83 -3.00 -9.38
N THR A 103 -14.36 -2.30 -8.38
CA THR A 103 -15.59 -1.50 -8.47
C THR A 103 -15.22 -0.03 -8.34
N LEU A 104 -15.43 0.71 -9.44
CA LEU A 104 -15.08 2.12 -9.52
C LEU A 104 -16.11 2.98 -8.78
N VAL A 105 -15.64 3.88 -7.93
CA VAL A 105 -16.47 4.72 -7.07
C VAL A 105 -16.40 6.18 -7.53
N GLY A 106 -17.52 6.73 -7.97
CA GLY A 106 -17.60 8.09 -8.43
C GLY A 106 -16.94 8.34 -9.78
N SER A 107 -16.52 9.57 -10.03
CA SER A 107 -15.88 10.01 -11.27
C SER A 107 -14.63 10.86 -11.05
N GLY A 108 -14.28 11.14 -9.79
CA GLY A 108 -13.12 11.94 -9.38
C GLY A 108 -11.93 11.07 -8.97
N ASP A 109 -10.82 11.72 -8.72
CA ASP A 109 -9.64 11.09 -8.16
C ASP A 109 -9.73 10.86 -6.64
N LYS A 110 -10.47 11.71 -5.93
CA LYS A 110 -10.89 11.45 -4.56
C LYS A 110 -12.23 10.72 -4.53
N ILE A 111 -12.32 9.67 -3.74
CA ILE A 111 -13.57 8.96 -3.47
C ILE A 111 -14.47 9.85 -2.61
N ASN A 112 -15.71 10.04 -3.05
CA ASN A 112 -16.73 10.74 -2.27
C ASN A 112 -17.37 9.76 -1.26
N PRO A 113 -17.51 10.13 0.03
CA PRO A 113 -18.09 9.25 1.05
C PRO A 113 -19.49 8.73 0.73
N LYS A 114 -20.37 9.60 0.17
CA LYS A 114 -21.75 9.20 -0.19
C LYS A 114 -21.76 8.20 -1.35
N GLU A 115 -20.90 8.41 -2.34
CA GLU A 115 -20.75 7.50 -3.48
C GLU A 115 -20.14 6.15 -3.04
N LEU A 116 -19.15 6.17 -2.14
CA LEU A 116 -18.59 4.95 -1.55
C LEU A 116 -19.69 4.13 -0.84
N LYS A 117 -20.45 4.76 0.05
CA LYS A 117 -21.54 4.08 0.77
C LYS A 117 -22.56 3.47 -0.18
N LYS A 118 -22.97 4.24 -1.21
CA LYS A 118 -23.90 3.76 -2.26
C LYS A 118 -23.33 2.55 -3.01
N SER A 119 -22.05 2.59 -3.41
CA SER A 119 -21.41 1.50 -4.14
C SER A 119 -21.29 0.24 -3.27
N ILE A 120 -20.90 0.38 -2.00
CA ILE A 120 -20.83 -0.76 -1.06
C ILE A 120 -22.22 -1.38 -0.85
N GLN A 121 -23.27 -0.55 -0.70
CA GLN A 121 -24.63 -1.03 -0.53
C GLN A 121 -25.18 -1.74 -1.77
N ALA A 122 -24.76 -1.34 -2.97
CA ALA A 122 -25.19 -1.95 -4.21
C ALA A 122 -24.60 -3.36 -4.42
N GLU A 123 -23.42 -3.63 -3.90
CA GLU A 123 -22.85 -4.97 -3.93
C GLU A 123 -23.57 -5.90 -2.92
N GLU A 124 -23.50 -7.20 -3.13
CA GLU A 124 -24.27 -8.23 -2.42
C GLU A 124 -25.80 -8.19 -2.67
N SER A 125 -26.33 -7.17 -3.34
CA SER A 125 -27.76 -7.09 -3.63
C SER A 125 -28.30 -8.25 -4.48
N ARG A 126 -27.40 -8.99 -5.15
CA ARG A 126 -27.69 -10.14 -5.99
C ARG A 126 -27.32 -11.49 -5.35
N GLY A 127 -26.99 -11.51 -4.08
CA GLY A 127 -26.51 -12.70 -3.37
C GLY A 127 -25.31 -13.35 -4.06
N VAL A 128 -25.34 -14.64 -4.27
CA VAL A 128 -24.24 -15.41 -4.90
C VAL A 128 -24.01 -15.07 -6.38
N HIS A 129 -24.90 -14.33 -7.03
CA HIS A 129 -24.78 -13.93 -8.43
C HIS A 129 -23.94 -12.65 -8.62
N GLY A 130 -23.62 -11.94 -7.56
CA GLY A 130 -22.79 -10.75 -7.58
C GLY A 130 -21.52 -10.91 -6.75
N PRO A 131 -20.51 -10.05 -6.95
CA PRO A 131 -19.34 -10.04 -6.07
C PRO A 131 -19.77 -9.66 -4.66
N GLN A 132 -19.03 -10.18 -3.70
CA GLN A 132 -19.20 -9.81 -2.30
C GLN A 132 -18.38 -8.54 -2.01
N ARG A 133 -18.72 -7.82 -0.95
CA ARG A 133 -17.99 -6.61 -0.53
C ARG A 133 -16.59 -6.97 -0.09
N GLY A 134 -15.61 -6.21 -0.54
CA GLY A 134 -14.19 -6.35 -0.22
C GLY A 134 -13.56 -5.02 0.19
N PRO A 135 -12.24 -4.90 0.14
CA PRO A 135 -11.52 -3.73 0.65
C PRO A 135 -11.85 -2.45 -0.10
N VAL A 136 -11.68 -1.33 0.61
CA VAL A 136 -11.62 0.01 0.01
C VAL A 136 -10.16 0.38 -0.18
N SER A 137 -9.77 0.83 -1.38
CA SER A 137 -8.42 1.32 -1.70
C SER A 137 -8.48 2.81 -2.01
N ILE A 138 -7.69 3.60 -1.28
CA ILE A 138 -7.52 5.05 -1.49
C ILE A 138 -6.06 5.34 -1.83
N THR A 139 -5.80 6.39 -2.60
CA THR A 139 -4.43 6.80 -2.98
C THR A 139 -4.07 8.13 -2.30
N GLN A 140 -2.95 8.18 -1.61
CA GLN A 140 -2.48 9.35 -0.88
C GLN A 140 -0.99 9.64 -1.19
N ILE A 141 -0.66 10.64 -1.99
CA ILE A 141 -1.47 11.62 -2.74
C ILE A 141 -2.13 10.97 -3.96
N THR A 142 -3.32 11.48 -4.36
CA THR A 142 -4.04 10.97 -5.55
C THR A 142 -3.23 11.17 -6.83
N GLU A 143 -3.61 10.45 -7.88
CA GLU A 143 -2.96 10.48 -9.20
C GLU A 143 -2.98 11.86 -9.85
N LYS A 144 -3.97 12.70 -9.50
CA LYS A 144 -4.08 14.10 -9.96
C LYS A 144 -3.50 15.13 -9.00
N GLY A 145 -2.80 14.67 -7.94
CA GLY A 145 -2.08 15.52 -7.01
C GLY A 145 -2.93 16.10 -5.88
N GLN A 146 -4.14 15.60 -5.64
CA GLN A 146 -4.94 16.02 -4.49
C GLN A 146 -4.54 15.24 -3.23
N VAL A 147 -4.66 15.90 -2.08
CA VAL A 147 -4.38 15.32 -0.77
C VAL A 147 -5.69 15.11 -0.01
N TYR A 148 -5.97 13.90 0.43
CA TYR A 148 -7.04 13.67 1.40
C TYR A 148 -6.65 14.28 2.74
N THR A 149 -7.52 15.09 3.32
CA THR A 149 -7.39 15.55 4.72
C THR A 149 -7.62 14.37 5.68
N LEU A 150 -7.16 14.50 6.93
CA LEU A 150 -7.41 13.48 7.95
C LEU A 150 -8.92 13.23 8.16
N ASN A 151 -9.75 14.27 8.06
CA ASN A 151 -11.20 14.14 8.16
C ASN A 151 -11.76 13.32 6.99
N GLU A 152 -11.35 13.60 5.76
CA GLU A 152 -11.79 12.82 4.59
C GLU A 152 -11.38 11.35 4.68
N ILE A 153 -10.15 11.06 5.15
CA ILE A 153 -9.70 9.67 5.40
C ILE A 153 -10.60 9.03 6.45
N ASN A 154 -10.82 9.70 7.58
CA ASN A 154 -11.69 9.20 8.65
C ASN A 154 -13.13 8.92 8.17
N GLU A 155 -13.72 9.80 7.37
CA GLU A 155 -15.07 9.57 6.82
C GLU A 155 -15.12 8.28 5.97
N LEU A 156 -14.15 8.07 5.09
CA LEU A 156 -14.08 6.88 4.24
C LEU A 156 -13.87 5.60 5.06
N THR A 157 -12.95 5.63 6.02
CA THR A 157 -12.66 4.47 6.87
C THR A 157 -13.82 4.12 7.80
N GLN A 158 -14.56 5.11 8.32
CA GLN A 158 -15.77 4.86 9.11
C GLN A 158 -16.86 4.18 8.27
N ILE A 159 -17.05 4.61 7.01
CA ILE A 159 -17.97 3.92 6.10
C ILE A 159 -17.52 2.47 5.86
N ALA A 160 -16.25 2.24 5.56
CA ALA A 160 -15.72 0.89 5.39
C ALA A 160 -15.96 0.03 6.66
N LYS A 161 -15.73 0.60 7.84
CA LYS A 161 -15.94 -0.05 9.14
C LYS A 161 -17.40 -0.40 9.41
N GLU A 162 -18.38 0.41 8.99
CA GLU A 162 -19.82 0.08 9.08
C GLU A 162 -20.12 -1.26 8.40
N PHE A 163 -19.41 -1.58 7.32
CA PHE A 163 -19.55 -2.83 6.56
C PHE A 163 -18.47 -3.86 6.88
N LYS A 164 -17.62 -3.62 7.87
CA LYS A 164 -16.49 -4.49 8.28
C LYS A 164 -15.48 -4.76 7.16
N LEU A 165 -15.26 -3.77 6.29
CA LEU A 165 -14.33 -3.86 5.16
C LEU A 165 -12.97 -3.30 5.57
N PRO A 166 -11.86 -3.95 5.19
CA PRO A 166 -10.53 -3.39 5.39
C PRO A 166 -10.26 -2.23 4.44
N VAL A 167 -9.38 -1.33 4.85
CA VAL A 167 -8.95 -0.18 4.06
C VAL A 167 -7.47 -0.29 3.74
N HIS A 168 -7.16 -0.23 2.45
CA HIS A 168 -5.82 -0.12 1.90
C HIS A 168 -5.54 1.32 1.49
N MET A 169 -4.31 1.80 1.74
CA MET A 169 -3.83 3.09 1.26
C MET A 169 -2.63 2.88 0.33
N ASP A 170 -2.78 3.23 -0.93
CA ASP A 170 -1.65 3.42 -1.82
C ASP A 170 -0.91 4.70 -1.44
N GLY A 171 0.28 4.55 -0.89
CA GLY A 171 1.15 5.62 -0.42
C GLY A 171 2.39 5.81 -1.31
N ALA A 172 2.26 5.65 -2.63
CA ALA A 172 3.37 5.88 -3.57
C ALA A 172 4.05 7.25 -3.37
N ARG A 173 3.29 8.25 -2.88
CA ARG A 173 3.79 9.59 -2.54
C ARG A 173 3.45 9.98 -1.09
N PHE A 174 3.53 9.01 -0.20
CA PHE A 174 3.16 9.13 1.21
C PHE A 174 3.88 10.26 1.93
N ALA A 175 5.19 10.39 1.74
CA ALA A 175 6.01 11.43 2.38
C ALA A 175 5.56 12.85 1.97
N ASN A 176 5.17 13.03 0.71
CA ASN A 176 4.66 14.31 0.22
C ASN A 176 3.33 14.69 0.91
N ALA A 177 2.45 13.71 1.12
CA ALA A 177 1.21 13.92 1.86
C ALA A 177 1.45 14.30 3.32
N LEU A 178 2.39 13.63 4.01
CA LEU A 178 2.77 13.95 5.39
C LEU A 178 3.22 15.40 5.53
N VAL A 179 4.11 15.85 4.65
CA VAL A 179 4.61 17.23 4.64
C VAL A 179 3.46 18.22 4.39
N SER A 180 2.56 17.90 3.46
CA SER A 180 1.43 18.74 3.14
C SER A 180 0.42 18.87 4.30
N LEU A 181 0.18 17.80 5.03
CA LEU A 181 -0.80 17.76 6.12
C LEU A 181 -0.22 18.20 7.47
N GLY A 182 1.10 18.13 7.65
CA GLY A 182 1.76 18.42 8.91
C GLY A 182 1.36 17.46 10.04
N CYS A 183 1.06 16.20 9.71
CA CYS A 183 0.62 15.16 10.64
C CYS A 183 1.66 14.03 10.78
N THR A 184 1.46 13.12 11.73
CA THR A 184 2.27 11.91 11.85
C THR A 184 1.82 10.81 10.87
N ALA A 185 2.72 9.86 10.59
CA ALA A 185 2.39 8.70 9.76
C ALA A 185 1.26 7.86 10.39
N ALA A 186 1.23 7.76 11.71
CA ALA A 186 0.19 7.07 12.46
C ALA A 186 -1.19 7.75 12.31
N GLU A 187 -1.25 9.08 12.40
CA GLU A 187 -2.48 9.85 12.26
C GLU A 187 -3.07 9.72 10.86
N MET A 188 -2.22 9.69 9.81
CA MET A 188 -2.67 9.55 8.44
C MET A 188 -3.06 8.11 8.07
N THR A 189 -2.72 7.11 8.90
CA THR A 189 -2.94 5.69 8.58
C THR A 189 -3.83 4.98 9.62
N TRP A 190 -3.25 4.15 10.46
CA TRP A 190 -4.01 3.24 11.31
C TRP A 190 -4.86 3.96 12.37
N LYS A 191 -4.43 5.12 12.88
CA LYS A 191 -5.26 5.94 13.78
C LYS A 191 -6.49 6.51 13.05
N ALA A 192 -6.39 6.73 11.74
CA ALA A 192 -7.51 7.08 10.89
C ALA A 192 -8.31 5.86 10.37
N GLY A 193 -7.96 4.64 10.75
CA GLY A 193 -8.69 3.43 10.39
C GLY A 193 -8.20 2.70 9.13
N VAL A 194 -7.01 3.01 8.63
CA VAL A 194 -6.36 2.28 7.52
C VAL A 194 -5.76 0.98 8.08
N ASP A 195 -6.00 -0.16 7.41
CA ASP A 195 -5.53 -1.49 7.82
C ASP A 195 -4.16 -1.85 7.22
N ALA A 196 -3.91 -1.40 5.99
CA ALA A 196 -2.63 -1.61 5.32
C ALA A 196 -2.23 -0.41 4.48
N VAL A 197 -0.92 -0.14 4.40
CA VAL A 197 -0.36 0.90 3.54
C VAL A 197 0.77 0.34 2.69
N THR A 198 0.80 0.71 1.42
CA THR A 198 1.97 0.56 0.55
C THR A 198 2.75 1.86 0.61
N PHE A 199 3.88 1.82 1.35
CA PHE A 199 4.70 3.00 1.58
C PHE A 199 5.74 3.15 0.48
N GLY A 200 5.58 4.18 -0.35
CA GLY A 200 6.41 4.45 -1.51
C GLY A 200 7.80 4.98 -1.15
N CYS A 201 8.83 4.26 -1.58
CA CYS A 201 10.21 4.65 -1.35
C CYS A 201 10.94 5.01 -2.66
N THR A 202 10.62 4.38 -3.77
CA THR A 202 11.27 4.61 -5.08
C THR A 202 11.15 6.07 -5.53
N LYS A 203 9.94 6.64 -5.50
CA LYS A 203 9.69 8.04 -5.87
C LYS A 203 10.28 9.05 -4.88
N ASN A 204 10.70 8.58 -3.71
CA ASN A 204 11.38 9.37 -2.67
C ASN A 204 12.90 9.21 -2.67
N GLY A 205 13.48 8.69 -3.75
CA GLY A 205 14.92 8.65 -3.98
C GLY A 205 15.59 7.31 -3.69
N LEU A 206 14.85 6.23 -3.44
CA LEU A 206 15.43 4.89 -3.33
C LEU A 206 15.48 4.17 -4.69
N LEU A 207 16.25 3.07 -4.77
CA LEU A 207 16.59 2.40 -6.04
C LEU A 207 15.46 1.56 -6.65
N GLY A 208 14.45 1.21 -5.91
CA GLY A 208 13.38 0.32 -6.37
C GLY A 208 12.96 -0.59 -5.24
N VAL A 209 12.35 0.02 -4.23
CA VAL A 209 11.81 -0.67 -3.07
C VAL A 209 10.56 0.06 -2.57
N GLU A 210 9.59 -0.73 -2.17
CA GLU A 210 8.37 -0.28 -1.52
C GLU A 210 8.14 -1.10 -0.25
N ALA A 211 7.64 -0.49 0.81
CA ALA A 211 7.26 -1.21 2.01
C ALA A 211 5.76 -1.50 2.02
N VAL A 212 5.39 -2.73 2.31
CA VAL A 212 4.00 -3.10 2.62
C VAL A 212 3.88 -3.27 4.12
N ILE A 213 2.98 -2.52 4.73
CA ILE A 213 2.80 -2.43 6.16
C ILE A 213 1.36 -2.82 6.50
N PHE A 214 1.19 -3.87 7.29
CA PHE A 214 -0.10 -4.24 7.87
C PHE A 214 -0.09 -3.86 9.34
N PHE A 215 -1.05 -3.04 9.76
CA PHE A 215 -1.17 -2.63 11.16
C PHE A 215 -1.77 -3.72 12.06
N ASN A 216 -2.40 -4.73 11.46
CA ASN A 216 -2.81 -5.95 12.15
C ASN A 216 -1.97 -7.13 11.66
N SER A 217 -1.15 -7.69 12.54
CA SER A 217 -0.24 -8.79 12.23
C SER A 217 -0.93 -10.11 11.82
N LYS A 218 -2.25 -10.23 11.96
CA LYS A 218 -3.02 -11.41 11.48
C LYS A 218 -2.81 -11.69 9.99
N HIS A 219 -2.48 -10.68 9.20
CA HIS A 219 -2.24 -10.80 7.76
C HIS A 219 -0.80 -11.23 7.40
N ALA A 220 0.11 -11.24 8.37
CA ALA A 220 1.54 -11.43 8.16
C ALA A 220 1.87 -12.74 7.41
N GLN A 221 1.35 -13.86 7.90
CA GLN A 221 1.65 -15.17 7.33
C GLN A 221 1.13 -15.30 5.89
N GLU A 222 -0.08 -14.85 5.64
CA GLU A 222 -0.68 -14.93 4.30
C GLU A 222 0.09 -14.07 3.30
N PHE A 223 0.45 -12.84 3.69
CA PHE A 223 1.24 -11.96 2.84
C PHE A 223 2.60 -12.58 2.48
N GLU A 224 3.28 -13.23 3.43
CA GLU A 224 4.56 -13.91 3.17
C GLU A 224 4.43 -15.02 2.14
N LEU A 225 3.38 -15.81 2.21
CA LEU A 225 3.10 -16.87 1.24
C LEU A 225 2.81 -16.29 -0.15
N ARG A 226 2.00 -15.24 -0.23
CA ARG A 226 1.70 -14.52 -1.47
C ARG A 226 2.94 -13.85 -2.07
N ARG A 227 3.75 -13.19 -1.25
CA ARG A 227 5.02 -12.56 -1.64
C ARG A 227 6.00 -13.60 -2.21
N LYS A 228 6.14 -14.75 -1.57
CA LYS A 228 6.97 -15.86 -2.07
C LYS A 228 6.45 -16.40 -3.39
N ARG A 229 5.14 -16.67 -3.48
CA ARG A 229 4.50 -17.19 -4.69
C ARG A 229 4.62 -16.25 -5.89
N ALA A 230 4.55 -14.94 -5.65
CA ALA A 230 4.71 -13.91 -6.67
C ALA A 230 6.18 -13.61 -7.05
N GLY A 231 7.15 -14.28 -6.44
CA GLY A 231 8.58 -14.07 -6.74
C GLY A 231 9.19 -12.83 -6.09
N HIS A 232 8.48 -12.17 -5.16
CA HIS A 232 8.94 -10.94 -4.49
C HIS A 232 9.62 -11.16 -3.14
N LEU A 233 9.85 -12.39 -2.72
CA LEU A 233 10.70 -12.71 -1.58
C LEU A 233 12.16 -12.87 -2.06
N SER A 234 12.90 -11.77 -2.06
CA SER A 234 14.29 -11.72 -2.50
C SER A 234 15.22 -12.46 -1.54
N SER A 235 16.10 -13.32 -2.06
CA SER A 235 17.08 -14.05 -1.22
C SER A 235 18.08 -13.10 -0.56
N LYS A 236 18.58 -12.09 -1.28
CA LYS A 236 19.46 -11.04 -0.75
C LYS A 236 18.67 -9.79 -0.39
N ASN A 237 17.71 -9.94 0.53
CA ASN A 237 16.77 -8.88 0.89
C ASN A 237 17.46 -7.64 1.47
N ARG A 238 18.66 -7.79 2.04
CA ARG A 238 19.48 -6.70 2.58
C ARG A 238 19.78 -5.56 1.59
N TYR A 239 19.64 -5.80 0.28
CA TYR A 239 19.81 -4.76 -0.73
C TYR A 239 18.52 -3.99 -1.03
N LEU A 240 17.37 -4.45 -0.53
CA LEU A 240 16.13 -3.68 -0.51
C LEU A 240 15.96 -2.92 0.81
N ALA A 241 16.59 -3.40 1.87
CA ALA A 241 16.52 -2.85 3.21
C ALA A 241 17.56 -1.73 3.40
#